data_d1db8caf31e8d7d62d180aa4028b5d2f
#
_entry.id   d1db8caf31e8d7d62d180aa4028b5d2f
#
_cell.length_a   1.000
_cell.length_b   1.000
_cell.length_c   1.000
_cell.angle_alpha   90.00
_cell.angle_beta   90.00
_cell.angle_gamma   90.00
#
_symmetry.space_group_name_H-M   'P 1'
#
loop_
_entity.id
_entity.type
_entity.pdbx_description
1 polymer ?
#
loop_
_entity_poly.entity_id
_entity_poly.type
_entity_poly.pdbx_seq_one_letter_code
_entity_poly.pdbx_strand_id
1 'polypeptide(L)'
;VSVPYFTQESVDKERGIIGQEIGMIQDNPDWKVFTNLMAALYQYHPIRLSVAGSVESIAQITPDTLYACHKAFYDPANMVLCVAGPVEAERICQIAREILPEEAGPIAGRDYGPQEPEQAAQTLIEETMAVSTPIFQLGYKGDAPQRGEAGARQELLGELACEALLGNSTPLYARLYREGLINRNFSYGYEAVPGAAFLAAGGESKDPEAVRRAVQQKAERIVREGVDPDLWRRIKKGSYGGKVRSLNSFETLCIGQAQSFFAGSDLLDFPRLFDTIDKADVENLIARWVTPERTALSVVRPGEEESK
;
A
#
# COMPACT_ATOMS: atom_id res chain seq x y z
N VAL A 1 -7.76 -23.87 9.53
CA VAL A 1 -7.87 -22.60 10.24
C VAL A 1 -8.23 -22.82 11.72
N SER A 2 -9.28 -23.61 12.01
CA SER A 2 -9.80 -23.78 13.39
C SER A 2 -8.99 -24.70 14.30
N VAL A 3 -8.15 -25.58 13.75
CA VAL A 3 -7.36 -26.55 14.52
C VAL A 3 -5.88 -26.39 14.17
N PRO A 4 -5.11 -25.60 14.94
CA PRO A 4 -3.68 -25.41 14.71
C PRO A 4 -2.90 -26.67 15.14
N TYR A 5 -1.82 -26.95 14.42
CA TYR A 5 -0.88 -28.01 14.75
C TYR A 5 0.56 -27.52 14.53
N PHE A 6 1.22 -27.14 15.60
CA PHE A 6 2.61 -26.65 15.58
C PHE A 6 3.48 -27.54 16.47
N THR A 7 4.54 -28.11 15.91
CA THR A 7 5.56 -28.87 16.65
C THR A 7 6.90 -28.15 16.56
N GLN A 8 7.81 -28.44 17.49
CA GLN A 8 9.15 -27.89 17.44
C GLN A 8 9.85 -28.24 16.12
N GLU A 9 9.69 -29.47 15.63
CA GLU A 9 10.26 -29.92 14.35
C GLU A 9 9.74 -29.14 13.16
N SER A 10 8.40 -28.89 13.09
CA SER A 10 7.81 -28.11 12.01
C SER A 10 8.27 -26.65 12.05
N VAL A 11 8.35 -26.04 13.24
CA VAL A 11 8.83 -24.67 13.43
C VAL A 11 10.30 -24.52 13.03
N ASP A 12 11.15 -25.47 13.43
CA ASP A 12 12.57 -25.43 13.09
C ASP A 12 12.80 -25.58 11.58
N LYS A 13 12.03 -26.45 10.93
CA LYS A 13 12.06 -26.60 9.45
C LYS A 13 11.63 -25.32 8.73
N GLU A 14 10.48 -24.75 9.12
CA GLU A 14 9.95 -23.52 8.52
C GLU A 14 10.88 -22.32 8.75
N ARG A 15 11.52 -22.24 9.92
CA ARG A 15 12.52 -21.20 10.22
C ARG A 15 13.67 -21.20 9.20
N GLY A 16 14.12 -22.39 8.78
CA GLY A 16 15.14 -22.52 7.73
C GLY A 16 14.67 -22.00 6.37
N ILE A 17 13.43 -22.30 6.00
CA ILE A 17 12.82 -21.87 4.74
C ILE A 17 12.61 -20.35 4.75
N ILE A 18 12.00 -19.82 5.81
CA ILE A 18 11.75 -18.36 5.96
C ILE A 18 13.08 -17.59 6.03
N GLY A 19 14.12 -18.16 6.66
CA GLY A 19 15.46 -17.54 6.66
C GLY A 19 16.04 -17.35 5.25
N GLN A 20 15.83 -18.31 4.36
CA GLN A 20 16.20 -18.18 2.95
C GLN A 20 15.33 -17.14 2.22
N GLU A 21 14.02 -17.11 2.50
CA GLU A 21 13.11 -16.10 1.95
C GLU A 21 13.49 -14.69 2.38
N ILE A 22 13.86 -14.48 3.65
CA ILE A 22 14.38 -13.20 4.15
C ILE A 22 15.63 -12.77 3.36
N GLY A 23 16.56 -13.71 3.12
CA GLY A 23 17.74 -13.44 2.30
C GLY A 23 17.37 -12.99 0.88
N MET A 24 16.45 -13.69 0.21
CA MET A 24 15.98 -13.33 -1.12
C MET A 24 15.30 -11.95 -1.15
N ILE A 25 14.52 -11.62 -0.12
CA ILE A 25 13.87 -10.30 0.01
C ILE A 25 14.91 -9.20 0.22
N GLN A 26 15.93 -9.45 1.05
CA GLN A 26 17.02 -8.49 1.30
C GLN A 26 17.86 -8.19 0.06
N ASP A 27 18.03 -9.18 -0.81
CA ASP A 27 18.78 -9.06 -2.07
C ASP A 27 17.94 -8.49 -3.22
N ASN A 28 16.63 -8.28 -3.01
CA ASN A 28 15.72 -7.73 -4.02
C ASN A 28 15.70 -6.18 -3.96
N PRO A 29 16.20 -5.48 -5.00
CA PRO A 29 16.29 -4.03 -4.96
C PRO A 29 14.93 -3.33 -4.99
N ASP A 30 13.90 -3.89 -5.64
CA ASP A 30 12.54 -3.32 -5.66
C ASP A 30 11.91 -3.39 -4.27
N TRP A 31 12.12 -4.50 -3.56
CA TRP A 31 11.67 -4.64 -2.18
C TRP A 31 12.42 -3.69 -1.24
N LYS A 32 13.73 -3.58 -1.45
CA LYS A 32 14.61 -2.74 -0.64
C LYS A 32 14.23 -1.27 -0.75
N VAL A 33 14.05 -0.76 -1.97
CA VAL A 33 13.65 0.63 -2.20
C VAL A 33 12.29 0.96 -1.58
N PHE A 34 11.35 -0.01 -1.57
CA PHE A 34 10.04 0.17 -0.93
C PHE A 34 10.16 0.18 0.60
N THR A 35 10.87 -0.77 1.21
CA THR A 35 11.04 -0.81 2.68
C THR A 35 11.79 0.41 3.20
N ASN A 36 12.77 0.89 2.45
CA ASN A 36 13.48 2.14 2.76
C ASN A 36 12.54 3.35 2.65
N LEU A 37 11.63 3.38 1.66
CA LEU A 37 10.63 4.44 1.59
C LEU A 37 9.72 4.43 2.83
N MET A 38 9.25 3.26 3.28
CA MET A 38 8.42 3.16 4.47
C MET A 38 9.16 3.63 5.73
N ALA A 39 10.43 3.29 5.86
CA ALA A 39 11.29 3.78 6.95
C ALA A 39 11.55 5.30 6.88
N ALA A 40 11.58 5.86 5.67
CA ALA A 40 11.73 7.30 5.46
C ALA A 40 10.45 8.09 5.75
N LEU A 41 9.29 7.53 5.43
CA LEU A 41 7.99 8.20 5.66
C LEU A 41 7.56 8.12 7.14
N TYR A 42 7.74 6.97 7.81
CA TYR A 42 7.15 6.69 9.12
C TYR A 42 8.21 6.56 10.22
N GLN A 43 7.96 7.24 11.35
CA GLN A 43 8.85 7.22 12.51
C GLN A 43 8.49 6.11 13.50
N TYR A 44 7.20 5.87 13.73
CA TYR A 44 6.70 4.96 14.77
C TYR A 44 5.87 3.82 14.19
N HIS A 45 5.06 4.07 13.16
CA HIS A 45 4.11 3.11 12.63
C HIS A 45 4.79 1.82 12.16
N PRO A 46 4.25 0.62 12.50
CA PRO A 46 4.84 -0.67 12.13
C PRO A 46 5.04 -0.90 10.63
N ILE A 47 4.36 -0.18 9.75
CA ILE A 47 4.54 -0.26 8.29
C ILE A 47 6.00 -0.05 7.85
N ARG A 48 6.81 0.63 8.66
CA ARG A 48 8.24 0.85 8.44
C ARG A 48 9.10 -0.41 8.62
N LEU A 49 8.53 -1.47 9.19
CA LEU A 49 9.23 -2.72 9.45
C LEU A 49 8.94 -3.72 8.33
N SER A 50 9.93 -4.52 7.97
CA SER A 50 9.72 -5.61 7.02
C SER A 50 8.75 -6.64 7.60
N VAL A 51 7.73 -7.01 6.82
CA VAL A 51 6.77 -8.06 7.19
C VAL A 51 7.45 -9.42 7.33
N ALA A 52 8.51 -9.68 6.58
CA ALA A 52 9.30 -10.92 6.68
C ALA A 52 10.10 -11.02 7.99
N GLY A 53 10.28 -9.91 8.69
CA GLY A 53 11.14 -9.85 9.88
C GLY A 53 12.63 -9.92 9.54
N SER A 54 13.42 -10.42 10.51
CA SER A 54 14.83 -10.72 10.34
C SER A 54 15.16 -12.14 10.82
N VAL A 55 16.31 -12.67 10.44
CA VAL A 55 16.77 -14.00 10.92
C VAL A 55 16.78 -14.08 12.44
N GLU A 56 17.18 -12.97 13.10
CA GLU A 56 17.21 -12.87 14.56
C GLU A 56 15.79 -12.88 15.16
N SER A 57 14.83 -12.21 14.51
CA SER A 57 13.45 -12.16 15.01
C SER A 57 12.74 -13.49 14.83
N ILE A 58 12.90 -14.17 13.70
CA ILE A 58 12.28 -15.48 13.48
C ILE A 58 12.90 -16.58 14.34
N ALA A 59 14.17 -16.44 14.76
CA ALA A 59 14.82 -17.37 15.65
C ALA A 59 14.16 -17.43 17.05
N GLN A 60 13.43 -16.40 17.44
CA GLN A 60 12.71 -16.32 18.71
C GLN A 60 11.31 -16.94 18.67
N ILE A 61 10.81 -17.29 17.47
CA ILE A 61 9.47 -17.88 17.32
C ILE A 61 9.51 -19.35 17.77
N THR A 62 8.58 -19.70 18.66
CA THR A 62 8.40 -21.05 19.20
C THR A 62 6.99 -21.56 18.86
N PRO A 63 6.70 -22.88 19.00
CA PRO A 63 5.33 -23.38 18.91
C PRO A 63 4.37 -22.64 19.83
N ASP A 64 4.77 -22.31 21.05
CA ASP A 64 3.92 -21.57 22.01
C ASP A 64 3.58 -20.16 21.48
N THR A 65 4.54 -19.47 20.85
CA THR A 65 4.30 -18.18 20.19
C THR A 65 3.27 -18.32 19.10
N LEU A 66 3.36 -19.35 18.25
CA LEU A 66 2.41 -19.60 17.17
C LEU A 66 1.02 -19.96 17.70
N TYR A 67 0.92 -20.79 18.72
CA TYR A 67 -0.37 -21.08 19.37
C TYR A 67 -0.99 -19.83 20.00
N ALA A 68 -0.20 -18.96 20.63
CA ALA A 68 -0.68 -17.70 21.20
C ALA A 68 -1.17 -16.75 20.11
N CYS A 69 -0.44 -16.62 19.00
CA CYS A 69 -0.86 -15.82 17.83
C CYS A 69 -2.12 -16.40 17.19
N HIS A 70 -2.18 -17.72 17.00
CA HIS A 70 -3.37 -18.36 16.45
C HIS A 70 -4.61 -18.08 17.31
N LYS A 71 -4.50 -18.28 18.64
CA LYS A 71 -5.61 -18.00 19.57
C LYS A 71 -6.07 -16.54 19.53
N ALA A 72 -5.14 -15.60 19.34
CA ALA A 72 -5.46 -14.16 19.32
C ALA A 72 -6.09 -13.69 18.01
N PHE A 73 -5.68 -14.25 16.86
CA PHE A 73 -6.02 -13.70 15.55
C PHE A 73 -6.94 -14.58 14.71
N TYR A 74 -6.95 -15.91 14.91
CA TYR A 74 -7.78 -16.86 14.17
C TYR A 74 -9.09 -17.17 14.90
N ASP A 75 -9.68 -16.14 15.49
CA ASP A 75 -10.99 -16.20 16.12
C ASP A 75 -12.06 -15.74 15.14
N PRO A 76 -13.26 -16.39 15.08
CA PRO A 76 -14.35 -15.98 14.19
C PRO A 76 -14.74 -14.51 14.31
N ALA A 77 -14.62 -13.89 15.51
CA ALA A 77 -14.85 -12.46 15.70
C ALA A 77 -13.87 -11.56 14.93
N ASN A 78 -12.68 -12.08 14.59
CA ASN A 78 -11.64 -11.36 13.83
C ASN A 78 -11.54 -11.80 12.38
N MET A 79 -12.51 -12.55 11.85
CA MET A 79 -12.47 -13.12 10.51
C MET A 79 -13.71 -12.74 9.70
N VAL A 80 -13.59 -12.73 8.38
CA VAL A 80 -14.70 -12.60 7.44
C VAL A 80 -14.56 -13.65 6.36
N LEU A 81 -15.68 -14.27 5.99
CA LEU A 81 -15.75 -15.19 4.86
C LEU A 81 -16.41 -14.49 3.67
N CYS A 82 -15.64 -14.26 2.62
CA CYS A 82 -16.11 -13.71 1.35
C CYS A 82 -16.07 -14.81 0.28
N VAL A 83 -17.17 -15.04 -0.40
CA VAL A 83 -17.28 -16.04 -1.46
C VAL A 83 -17.96 -15.41 -2.67
N ALA A 84 -17.35 -15.54 -3.85
CA ALA A 84 -17.89 -15.08 -5.12
C ALA A 84 -17.83 -16.20 -6.15
N GLY A 85 -18.94 -16.42 -6.90
CA GLY A 85 -19.04 -17.45 -7.91
C GLY A 85 -20.47 -17.96 -8.08
N PRO A 86 -20.69 -19.03 -8.86
CA PRO A 86 -22.00 -19.65 -9.04
C PRO A 86 -22.34 -20.55 -7.82
N VAL A 87 -22.56 -19.92 -6.68
CA VAL A 87 -22.82 -20.59 -5.38
C VAL A 87 -24.14 -20.17 -4.78
N GLU A 88 -24.74 -21.02 -3.97
CA GLU A 88 -25.92 -20.71 -3.19
C GLU A 88 -25.50 -20.20 -1.80
N ALA A 89 -25.85 -18.95 -1.47
CA ALA A 89 -25.44 -18.28 -0.24
C ALA A 89 -25.87 -19.07 1.01
N GLU A 90 -27.12 -19.61 1.02
CA GLU A 90 -27.67 -20.39 2.13
C GLU A 90 -26.84 -21.65 2.39
N ARG A 91 -26.37 -22.32 1.32
CA ARG A 91 -25.53 -23.51 1.46
C ARG A 91 -24.17 -23.18 2.06
N ILE A 92 -23.54 -22.07 1.62
CA ILE A 92 -22.28 -21.59 2.21
C ILE A 92 -22.46 -21.23 3.69
N CYS A 93 -23.51 -20.49 4.03
CA CYS A 93 -23.84 -20.16 5.41
C CYS A 93 -24.08 -21.40 6.27
N GLN A 94 -24.77 -22.42 5.73
CA GLN A 94 -24.98 -23.68 6.44
C GLN A 94 -23.66 -24.38 6.75
N ILE A 95 -22.78 -24.54 5.75
CA ILE A 95 -21.45 -25.15 5.94
C ILE A 95 -20.64 -24.39 6.96
N ALA A 96 -20.65 -23.05 6.89
CA ALA A 96 -19.94 -22.22 7.87
C ALA A 96 -20.44 -22.47 9.30
N ARG A 97 -21.76 -22.53 9.51
CA ARG A 97 -22.35 -22.83 10.85
C ARG A 97 -22.03 -24.24 11.36
N GLU A 98 -21.89 -25.22 10.46
CA GLU A 98 -21.55 -26.60 10.82
C GLU A 98 -20.09 -26.75 11.26
N ILE A 99 -19.18 -25.88 10.77
CA ILE A 99 -17.72 -26.02 10.94
C ILE A 99 -17.15 -25.02 11.94
N LEU A 100 -17.68 -23.79 11.96
CA LEU A 100 -17.14 -22.73 12.83
C LEU A 100 -17.63 -22.91 14.28
N PRO A 101 -16.82 -22.49 15.27
CA PRO A 101 -17.23 -22.44 16.66
C PRO A 101 -18.49 -21.58 16.84
N GLU A 102 -19.42 -22.01 17.71
CA GLU A 102 -20.64 -21.25 18.02
C GLU A 102 -20.33 -19.96 18.80
N GLU A 103 -19.29 -19.97 19.63
CA GLU A 103 -18.88 -18.83 20.45
C GLU A 103 -17.66 -18.14 19.81
N ALA A 104 -17.77 -16.83 19.66
CA ALA A 104 -16.66 -15.98 19.26
C ALA A 104 -15.93 -15.42 20.49
N GLY A 105 -14.62 -15.40 20.44
CA GLY A 105 -13.77 -14.80 21.47
C GLY A 105 -13.69 -13.26 21.35
N PRO A 106 -12.90 -12.63 22.23
CA PRO A 106 -12.67 -11.20 22.14
C PRO A 106 -11.77 -10.86 20.94
N ILE A 107 -12.07 -9.78 20.24
CA ILE A 107 -11.19 -9.25 19.19
C ILE A 107 -9.90 -8.73 19.84
N ALA A 108 -8.76 -9.18 19.34
CA ALA A 108 -7.46 -8.73 19.82
C ALA A 108 -7.28 -7.21 19.56
N GLY A 109 -6.88 -6.49 20.60
CA GLY A 109 -6.52 -5.07 20.46
C GLY A 109 -5.31 -4.89 19.55
N ARG A 110 -5.29 -3.82 18.78
CA ARG A 110 -4.19 -3.47 17.88
C ARG A 110 -3.52 -2.21 18.37
N ASP A 111 -2.21 -2.25 18.53
CA ASP A 111 -1.39 -1.10 18.89
C ASP A 111 -0.46 -0.77 17.72
N TYR A 112 -0.62 0.41 17.16
CA TYR A 112 0.21 0.90 16.05
C TYR A 112 1.32 1.83 16.54
N GLY A 113 1.51 1.93 17.85
CA GLY A 113 2.49 2.81 18.49
C GLY A 113 1.99 4.24 18.70
N PRO A 114 2.91 5.17 19.02
CA PRO A 114 2.59 6.58 19.20
C PRO A 114 1.99 7.21 17.93
N GLN A 115 1.32 8.35 18.10
CA GLN A 115 0.81 9.12 16.96
C GLN A 115 1.96 9.53 16.04
N GLU A 116 1.79 9.21 14.75
CA GLU A 116 2.76 9.58 13.71
C GLU A 116 2.78 11.11 13.51
N PRO A 117 3.97 11.72 13.41
CA PRO A 117 4.11 13.10 12.94
C PRO A 117 3.58 13.24 11.51
N GLU A 118 3.08 14.41 11.15
CA GLU A 118 2.65 14.69 9.76
C GLU A 118 3.82 14.68 8.77
N GLN A 119 5.00 15.09 9.23
CA GLN A 119 6.22 15.13 8.43
C GLN A 119 6.78 13.73 8.17
N ALA A 120 7.47 13.56 7.07
CA ALA A 120 8.31 12.38 6.83
C ALA A 120 9.43 12.30 7.88
N ALA A 121 9.78 11.08 8.30
CA ALA A 121 10.86 10.87 9.26
C ALA A 121 12.24 11.24 8.69
N GLN A 122 12.42 10.99 7.38
CA GLN A 122 13.61 11.34 6.62
C GLN A 122 13.22 11.75 5.20
N THR A 123 13.97 12.65 4.59
CA THR A 123 13.68 13.11 3.21
C THR A 123 14.33 12.24 2.13
N LEU A 124 15.37 11.50 2.49
CA LEU A 124 16.14 10.67 1.56
C LEU A 124 16.76 9.47 2.28
N ILE A 125 16.61 8.29 1.69
CA ILE A 125 17.40 7.10 2.00
C ILE A 125 18.01 6.60 0.69
N GLU A 126 19.35 6.42 0.67
CA GLU A 126 20.07 5.86 -0.47
C GLU A 126 20.81 4.60 -0.05
N GLU A 127 20.82 3.61 -0.93
CA GLU A 127 21.54 2.36 -0.74
C GLU A 127 22.16 1.89 -2.04
N THR A 128 23.26 1.16 -1.96
CA THR A 128 23.96 0.62 -3.11
C THR A 128 23.70 -0.88 -3.24
N MET A 129 23.26 -1.32 -4.41
CA MET A 129 23.03 -2.73 -4.73
C MET A 129 23.47 -3.07 -6.15
N ALA A 130 23.42 -4.34 -6.52
CA ALA A 130 23.78 -4.83 -7.86
C ALA A 130 22.65 -4.55 -8.87
N VAL A 131 22.48 -3.29 -9.24
CA VAL A 131 21.52 -2.82 -10.26
C VAL A 131 22.25 -2.09 -11.38
N SER A 132 21.71 -2.07 -12.59
CA SER A 132 22.31 -1.38 -13.74
C SER A 132 21.85 0.08 -13.87
N THR A 133 20.67 0.38 -13.37
CA THR A 133 20.05 1.71 -13.38
C THR A 133 19.48 1.99 -12.00
N PRO A 134 19.58 3.22 -11.48
CA PRO A 134 18.98 3.53 -10.19
C PRO A 134 17.48 3.21 -10.17
N ILE A 135 17.04 2.50 -9.11
CA ILE A 135 15.64 2.23 -8.80
C ILE A 135 15.22 3.17 -7.70
N PHE A 136 14.06 3.77 -7.81
CA PHE A 136 13.59 4.73 -6.82
C PHE A 136 12.13 4.54 -6.45
N GLN A 137 11.80 5.00 -5.25
CA GLN A 137 10.43 5.21 -4.78
C GLN A 137 10.34 6.61 -4.15
N LEU A 138 9.41 7.40 -4.66
CA LEU A 138 9.06 8.72 -4.15
C LEU A 138 7.73 8.60 -3.41
N GLY A 139 7.70 9.02 -2.16
CA GLY A 139 6.49 8.94 -1.33
C GLY A 139 6.08 10.27 -0.74
N TYR A 140 4.77 10.43 -0.55
CA TYR A 140 4.16 11.57 0.13
C TYR A 140 3.28 11.07 1.26
N LYS A 141 3.63 11.39 2.50
CA LYS A 141 2.90 10.96 3.69
C LYS A 141 1.52 11.58 3.74
N GLY A 142 0.50 10.74 3.76
CA GLY A 142 -0.90 11.15 3.90
C GLY A 142 -1.38 11.12 5.36
N ASP A 143 -2.62 11.52 5.55
CA ASP A 143 -3.27 11.39 6.85
C ASP A 143 -3.81 9.96 7.01
N ALA A 144 -3.73 9.43 8.22
CA ALA A 144 -4.30 8.12 8.54
C ALA A 144 -5.79 8.05 8.15
N PRO A 145 -6.21 6.97 7.47
CA PRO A 145 -7.59 6.84 7.04
C PRO A 145 -8.53 6.69 8.25
N GLN A 146 -9.68 7.32 8.17
CA GLN A 146 -10.76 7.09 9.11
C GLN A 146 -11.47 5.76 8.79
N ARG A 147 -12.24 5.22 9.75
CA ARG A 147 -13.08 4.06 9.50
C ARG A 147 -14.36 4.46 8.75
N GLY A 148 -14.94 3.50 8.05
CA GLY A 148 -16.23 3.67 7.37
C GLY A 148 -16.12 4.48 6.07
N GLU A 149 -17.21 5.13 5.71
CA GLU A 149 -17.34 5.87 4.44
C GLU A 149 -16.29 6.96 4.25
N ALA A 150 -15.86 7.62 5.33
CA ALA A 150 -14.86 8.67 5.25
C ALA A 150 -13.50 8.12 4.77
N GLY A 151 -13.10 6.93 5.26
CA GLY A 151 -11.89 6.24 4.79
C GLY A 151 -12.02 5.74 3.35
N ALA A 152 -13.16 5.14 3.01
CA ALA A 152 -13.44 4.70 1.64
C ALA A 152 -13.43 5.89 0.64
N ARG A 153 -13.99 7.04 1.04
CA ARG A 153 -13.93 8.27 0.23
C ARG A 153 -12.49 8.78 0.10
N GLN A 154 -11.69 8.73 1.17
CA GLN A 154 -10.28 9.13 1.15
C GLN A 154 -9.47 8.25 0.18
N GLU A 155 -9.74 6.94 0.13
CA GLU A 155 -9.10 6.02 -0.82
C GLU A 155 -9.38 6.43 -2.27
N LEU A 156 -10.64 6.62 -2.62
CA LEU A 156 -11.05 7.08 -3.96
C LEU A 156 -10.42 8.44 -4.31
N LEU A 157 -10.36 9.34 -3.35
CA LEU A 157 -9.77 10.65 -3.51
C LEU A 157 -8.25 10.58 -3.72
N GLY A 158 -7.56 9.72 -2.96
CA GLY A 158 -6.12 9.47 -3.09
C GLY A 158 -5.76 8.88 -4.47
N GLU A 159 -6.54 7.92 -4.96
CA GLU A 159 -6.39 7.36 -6.31
C GLU A 159 -6.55 8.44 -7.39
N LEU A 160 -7.59 9.28 -7.28
CA LEU A 160 -7.82 10.39 -8.22
C LEU A 160 -6.71 11.45 -8.16
N ALA A 161 -6.14 11.70 -6.98
CA ALA A 161 -4.99 12.59 -6.82
C ALA A 161 -3.75 12.03 -7.51
N CYS A 162 -3.48 10.73 -7.38
CA CYS A 162 -2.40 10.06 -8.12
C CYS A 162 -2.60 10.19 -9.64
N GLU A 163 -3.80 9.95 -10.14
CA GLU A 163 -4.12 10.10 -11.56
C GLU A 163 -3.95 11.55 -12.05
N ALA A 164 -4.36 12.56 -11.27
CA ALA A 164 -4.22 13.96 -11.64
C ALA A 164 -2.75 14.43 -11.64
N LEU A 165 -1.95 13.90 -10.73
CA LEU A 165 -0.54 14.26 -10.56
C LEU A 165 0.38 13.49 -11.52
N LEU A 166 0.22 12.18 -11.61
CA LEU A 166 1.17 11.22 -12.19
C LEU A 166 0.59 10.39 -13.33
N GLY A 167 -0.73 10.43 -13.55
CA GLY A 167 -1.43 9.57 -14.49
C GLY A 167 -0.85 9.61 -15.90
N ASN A 168 -0.89 8.48 -16.60
CA ASN A 168 -0.33 8.29 -17.95
C ASN A 168 -0.88 9.29 -19.00
N SER A 169 -2.04 9.87 -18.73
CA SER A 169 -2.68 10.91 -19.59
C SER A 169 -2.24 12.34 -19.26
N THR A 170 -1.33 12.52 -18.29
CA THR A 170 -0.85 13.85 -17.90
C THR A 170 0.32 14.33 -18.76
N PRO A 171 0.45 15.65 -19.00
CA PRO A 171 1.62 16.21 -19.67
C PRO A 171 2.94 15.94 -18.94
N LEU A 172 2.89 15.79 -17.59
CA LEU A 172 4.06 15.45 -16.80
C LEU A 172 4.60 14.07 -17.16
N TYR A 173 3.74 13.04 -17.16
CA TYR A 173 4.13 11.68 -17.53
C TYR A 173 4.75 11.65 -18.94
N ALA A 174 4.07 12.27 -19.92
CA ALA A 174 4.54 12.31 -21.31
C ALA A 174 5.91 13.00 -21.45
N ARG A 175 6.16 14.04 -20.65
CA ARG A 175 7.45 14.74 -20.61
C ARG A 175 8.55 13.85 -20.02
N LEU A 176 8.34 13.31 -18.81
CA LEU A 176 9.31 12.46 -18.12
C LEU A 176 9.68 11.23 -18.95
N TYR A 177 8.69 10.61 -19.60
CA TYR A 177 8.91 9.47 -20.49
C TYR A 177 9.76 9.85 -21.72
N ARG A 178 9.46 10.99 -22.37
CA ARG A 178 10.21 11.49 -23.54
C ARG A 178 11.65 11.86 -23.19
N GLU A 179 11.88 12.41 -22.00
CA GLU A 179 13.20 12.77 -21.49
C GLU A 179 14.00 11.55 -21.00
N GLY A 180 13.38 10.36 -20.98
CA GLY A 180 13.98 9.13 -20.47
C GLY A 180 14.29 9.17 -18.98
N LEU A 181 13.50 9.97 -18.23
CA LEU A 181 13.56 10.05 -16.78
C LEU A 181 12.71 8.97 -16.11
N ILE A 182 11.73 8.43 -16.84
CA ILE A 182 10.94 7.26 -16.46
C ILE A 182 10.81 6.33 -17.67
N ASN A 183 10.48 5.07 -17.40
CA ASN A 183 10.23 4.05 -18.40
C ASN A 183 8.86 3.38 -18.21
N ARG A 184 8.64 2.23 -18.83
CA ARG A 184 7.36 1.48 -18.74
C ARG A 184 7.10 0.88 -17.37
N ASN A 185 8.13 0.72 -16.55
CA ASN A 185 8.03 0.16 -15.21
C ASN A 185 7.64 1.23 -14.17
N PHE A 186 7.55 2.51 -14.59
CA PHE A 186 7.09 3.58 -13.70
C PHE A 186 5.65 3.35 -13.29
N SER A 187 5.44 3.24 -11.99
CA SER A 187 4.15 3.03 -11.36
C SER A 187 3.86 4.11 -10.33
N TYR A 188 2.60 4.28 -10.01
CA TYR A 188 2.14 5.21 -8.97
C TYR A 188 0.85 4.68 -8.35
N GLY A 189 0.58 5.07 -7.13
CA GLY A 189 -0.64 4.67 -6.44
C GLY A 189 -0.84 5.37 -5.10
N TYR A 190 -2.02 5.20 -4.57
CA TYR A 190 -2.39 5.51 -3.20
C TYR A 190 -2.47 4.20 -2.42
N GLU A 191 -1.89 4.21 -1.24
CA GLU A 191 -1.93 3.08 -0.31
C GLU A 191 -2.40 3.55 1.06
N ALA A 192 -3.23 2.74 1.69
CA ALA A 192 -3.71 2.99 3.04
C ALA A 192 -3.79 1.70 3.85
N VAL A 193 -3.36 1.81 5.09
CA VAL A 193 -3.54 0.79 6.13
C VAL A 193 -4.05 1.47 7.40
N PRO A 194 -4.59 0.75 8.37
CA PRO A 194 -5.00 1.35 9.62
C PRO A 194 -3.83 2.13 10.27
N GLY A 195 -4.00 3.44 10.45
CA GLY A 195 -3.01 4.33 11.03
C GLY A 195 -2.01 4.97 10.07
N ALA A 196 -1.98 4.58 8.78
CA ALA A 196 -1.05 5.16 7.81
C ALA A 196 -1.65 5.23 6.40
N ALA A 197 -1.30 6.28 5.65
CA ALA A 197 -1.59 6.39 4.23
C ALA A 197 -0.50 7.19 3.50
N PHE A 198 -0.30 6.91 2.23
CA PHE A 198 0.68 7.62 1.41
C PHE A 198 0.35 7.55 -0.08
N LEU A 199 0.82 8.54 -0.81
CA LEU A 199 0.96 8.44 -2.26
C LEU A 199 2.37 7.96 -2.56
N ALA A 200 2.53 7.05 -3.50
CA ALA A 200 3.83 6.58 -3.95
C ALA A 200 3.96 6.61 -5.46
N ALA A 201 5.18 6.80 -5.95
CA ALA A 201 5.53 6.65 -7.35
C ALA A 201 6.97 6.18 -7.48
N GLY A 202 7.25 5.26 -8.40
CA GLY A 202 8.59 4.73 -8.53
C GLY A 202 8.83 3.92 -9.79
N GLY A 203 10.04 3.43 -9.91
CA GLY A 203 10.55 2.65 -11.02
C GLY A 203 12.03 2.92 -11.23
N GLU A 204 12.51 2.72 -12.45
CA GLU A 204 13.89 3.02 -12.82
C GLU A 204 14.01 4.46 -13.35
N SER A 205 15.06 5.15 -12.95
CA SER A 205 15.41 6.48 -13.47
C SER A 205 16.90 6.72 -13.42
N LYS A 206 17.43 7.34 -14.47
CA LYS A 206 18.81 7.86 -14.48
C LYS A 206 19.01 9.06 -13.53
N ASP A 207 17.94 9.79 -13.18
CA ASP A 207 17.94 10.94 -12.26
C ASP A 207 16.62 10.98 -11.45
N PRO A 208 16.53 10.18 -10.37
CA PRO A 208 15.38 10.16 -9.47
C PRO A 208 15.04 11.54 -8.88
N GLU A 209 16.06 12.36 -8.61
CA GLU A 209 15.88 13.70 -8.07
C GLU A 209 15.21 14.65 -9.08
N ALA A 210 15.51 14.51 -10.38
CA ALA A 210 14.81 15.27 -11.41
C ALA A 210 13.33 14.87 -11.47
N VAL A 211 13.01 13.58 -11.31
CA VAL A 211 11.61 13.11 -11.22
C VAL A 211 10.93 13.74 -10.01
N ARG A 212 11.53 13.68 -8.82
CA ARG A 212 11.01 14.30 -7.58
C ARG A 212 10.72 15.79 -7.79
N ARG A 213 11.69 16.54 -8.30
CA ARG A 213 11.53 17.97 -8.58
C ARG A 213 10.39 18.25 -9.58
N ALA A 214 10.26 17.44 -10.62
CA ALA A 214 9.23 17.60 -11.62
C ALA A 214 7.81 17.33 -11.06
N VAL A 215 7.66 16.33 -10.18
CA VAL A 215 6.40 16.03 -9.48
C VAL A 215 6.04 17.18 -8.53
N GLN A 216 7.01 17.68 -7.76
CA GLN A 216 6.78 18.81 -6.85
C GLN A 216 6.32 20.07 -7.62
N GLN A 217 6.98 20.42 -8.72
CA GLN A 217 6.59 21.55 -9.57
C GLN A 217 5.19 21.36 -10.16
N LYS A 218 4.81 20.13 -10.50
CA LYS A 218 3.44 19.82 -10.98
C LYS A 218 2.42 20.02 -9.87
N ALA A 219 2.71 19.59 -8.65
CA ALA A 219 1.83 19.81 -7.49
C ALA A 219 1.64 21.31 -7.21
N GLU A 220 2.70 22.09 -7.16
CA GLU A 220 2.66 23.54 -7.00
C GLU A 220 1.85 24.23 -8.12
N ARG A 221 1.97 23.72 -9.35
CA ARG A 221 1.15 24.22 -10.46
C ARG A 221 -0.32 23.89 -10.27
N ILE A 222 -0.66 22.67 -9.82
CA ILE A 222 -2.05 22.29 -9.51
C ILE A 222 -2.63 23.20 -8.42
N VAL A 223 -1.85 23.47 -7.36
CA VAL A 223 -2.29 24.37 -6.28
C VAL A 223 -2.58 25.79 -6.78
N ARG A 224 -1.78 26.30 -7.71
CA ARG A 224 -1.93 27.67 -8.24
C ARG A 224 -2.99 27.80 -9.32
N GLU A 225 -3.07 26.84 -10.24
CA GLU A 225 -3.85 26.93 -11.49
C GLU A 225 -5.06 25.96 -11.51
N GLY A 226 -5.10 25.02 -10.57
CA GLY A 226 -6.06 23.92 -10.54
C GLY A 226 -5.71 22.79 -11.51
N VAL A 227 -6.46 21.70 -11.41
CA VAL A 227 -6.42 20.60 -12.37
C VAL A 227 -7.15 21.02 -13.64
N ASP A 228 -6.57 20.74 -14.80
CA ASP A 228 -7.21 21.00 -16.10
C ASP A 228 -8.59 20.31 -16.18
N PRO A 229 -9.67 21.02 -16.57
CA PRO A 229 -11.03 20.48 -16.57
C PRO A 229 -11.22 19.25 -17.49
N ASP A 230 -10.51 19.21 -18.62
CA ASP A 230 -10.59 18.08 -19.54
C ASP A 230 -9.82 16.87 -19.01
N LEU A 231 -8.67 17.10 -18.38
CA LEU A 231 -7.95 16.06 -17.65
C LEU A 231 -8.82 15.51 -16.50
N TRP A 232 -9.42 16.38 -15.69
CA TRP A 232 -10.32 15.97 -14.60
C TRP A 232 -11.44 15.05 -15.10
N ARG A 233 -12.10 15.45 -16.16
CA ARG A 233 -13.20 14.66 -16.76
C ARG A 233 -12.73 13.27 -17.22
N ARG A 234 -11.54 13.20 -17.82
CA ARG A 234 -10.95 11.93 -18.29
C ARG A 234 -10.57 11.01 -17.14
N ILE A 235 -9.83 11.52 -16.15
CA ILE A 235 -9.39 10.69 -15.00
C ILE A 235 -10.58 10.22 -14.18
N LYS A 236 -11.55 11.08 -13.87
CA LYS A 236 -12.76 10.70 -13.12
C LYS A 236 -13.51 9.57 -13.82
N LYS A 237 -13.75 9.67 -15.13
CA LYS A 237 -14.41 8.61 -15.92
C LYS A 237 -13.54 7.34 -16.02
N GLY A 238 -12.23 7.49 -16.22
CA GLY A 238 -11.29 6.38 -16.33
C GLY A 238 -11.21 5.56 -15.06
N SER A 239 -11.03 6.23 -13.92
CA SER A 239 -10.96 5.58 -12.60
C SER A 239 -12.28 4.88 -12.24
N TYR A 240 -13.43 5.53 -12.47
CA TYR A 240 -14.73 4.90 -12.28
C TYR A 240 -14.89 3.64 -13.13
N GLY A 241 -14.59 3.75 -14.44
CA GLY A 241 -14.66 2.60 -15.36
C GLY A 241 -13.69 1.48 -14.99
N GLY A 242 -12.52 1.82 -14.47
CA GLY A 242 -11.55 0.87 -13.92
C GLY A 242 -12.11 0.07 -12.75
N LYS A 243 -12.71 0.76 -11.77
CA LYS A 243 -13.37 0.10 -10.62
C LYS A 243 -14.55 -0.79 -11.03
N VAL A 244 -15.40 -0.33 -11.93
CA VAL A 244 -16.48 -1.18 -12.47
C VAL A 244 -15.90 -2.44 -13.14
N ARG A 245 -14.83 -2.30 -13.92
CA ARG A 245 -14.18 -3.44 -14.57
C ARG A 245 -13.56 -4.42 -13.58
N SER A 246 -12.99 -3.93 -12.47
CA SER A 246 -12.37 -4.79 -11.45
C SER A 246 -13.36 -5.73 -10.77
N LEU A 247 -14.66 -5.38 -10.75
CA LEU A 247 -15.72 -6.26 -10.23
C LEU A 247 -15.92 -7.55 -11.06
N ASN A 248 -15.34 -7.66 -12.26
CA ASN A 248 -15.33 -8.91 -13.04
C ASN A 248 -14.35 -9.96 -12.49
N SER A 249 -13.45 -9.59 -11.60
CA SER A 249 -12.53 -10.52 -10.93
C SER A 249 -13.11 -10.95 -9.59
N PHE A 250 -13.42 -12.24 -9.46
CA PHE A 250 -13.92 -12.79 -8.19
C PHE A 250 -12.91 -12.61 -7.05
N GLU A 251 -11.63 -12.75 -7.33
CA GLU A 251 -10.56 -12.51 -6.35
C GLU A 251 -10.56 -11.05 -5.89
N THR A 252 -10.54 -10.09 -6.82
CA THR A 252 -10.56 -8.67 -6.50
C THR A 252 -11.83 -8.29 -5.72
N LEU A 253 -12.97 -8.86 -6.09
CA LEU A 253 -14.23 -8.64 -5.39
C LEU A 253 -14.18 -9.16 -3.95
N CYS A 254 -13.71 -10.40 -3.72
CA CYS A 254 -13.63 -10.99 -2.38
C CYS A 254 -12.62 -10.25 -1.50
N ILE A 255 -11.43 -9.95 -2.01
CA ILE A 255 -10.39 -9.23 -1.27
C ILE A 255 -10.87 -7.81 -0.94
N GLY A 256 -11.40 -7.09 -1.93
CA GLY A 256 -11.89 -5.73 -1.73
C GLY A 256 -13.06 -5.66 -0.75
N GLN A 257 -14.00 -6.61 -0.80
CA GLN A 257 -15.10 -6.67 0.17
C GLN A 257 -14.61 -7.00 1.58
N ALA A 258 -13.63 -7.91 1.73
CA ALA A 258 -13.04 -8.22 3.03
C ALA A 258 -12.31 -7.00 3.62
N GLN A 259 -11.52 -6.30 2.82
CA GLN A 259 -10.83 -5.07 3.24
C GLN A 259 -11.83 -3.98 3.65
N SER A 260 -12.88 -3.76 2.84
CA SER A 260 -13.94 -2.79 3.15
C SER A 260 -14.67 -3.15 4.44
N PHE A 261 -15.00 -4.43 4.67
CA PHE A 261 -15.61 -4.90 5.90
C PHE A 261 -14.76 -4.56 7.13
N PHE A 262 -13.46 -4.85 7.10
CA PHE A 262 -12.56 -4.52 8.21
C PHE A 262 -12.36 -3.01 8.38
N ALA A 263 -12.43 -2.24 7.30
CA ALA A 263 -12.44 -0.78 7.34
C ALA A 263 -13.75 -0.18 7.84
N GLY A 264 -14.83 -0.98 7.91
CA GLY A 264 -16.18 -0.54 8.33
C GLY A 264 -16.97 0.13 7.20
N SER A 265 -16.67 -0.19 5.95
CA SER A 265 -17.34 0.30 4.74
C SER A 265 -17.84 -0.87 3.88
N ASP A 266 -18.46 -0.56 2.75
CA ASP A 266 -18.86 -1.53 1.73
C ASP A 266 -18.17 -1.19 0.41
N LEU A 267 -17.55 -2.20 -0.23
CA LEU A 267 -16.93 -2.04 -1.54
C LEU A 267 -17.91 -1.49 -2.58
N LEU A 268 -19.18 -1.91 -2.53
CA LEU A 268 -20.19 -1.54 -3.51
C LEU A 268 -20.77 -0.12 -3.31
N ASP A 269 -20.37 0.58 -2.25
CA ASP A 269 -20.70 1.99 -2.03
C ASP A 269 -19.87 2.95 -2.91
N PHE A 270 -18.84 2.46 -3.61
CA PHE A 270 -17.95 3.33 -4.38
C PHE A 270 -18.66 4.22 -5.41
N PRO A 271 -19.76 3.81 -6.11
CA PRO A 271 -20.42 4.71 -7.06
C PRO A 271 -20.97 5.95 -6.38
N ARG A 272 -21.65 5.77 -5.24
CA ARG A 272 -22.24 6.84 -4.44
C ARG A 272 -21.14 7.76 -3.88
N LEU A 273 -20.07 7.18 -3.32
CA LEU A 273 -18.95 7.96 -2.78
C LEU A 273 -18.20 8.73 -3.88
N PHE A 274 -18.04 8.11 -5.04
CA PHE A 274 -17.36 8.70 -6.19
C PHE A 274 -18.05 9.96 -6.70
N ASP A 275 -19.40 9.98 -6.67
CA ASP A 275 -20.19 11.14 -7.04
C ASP A 275 -19.99 12.34 -6.12
N THR A 276 -19.61 12.09 -4.85
CA THR A 276 -19.33 13.16 -3.87
C THR A 276 -17.95 13.82 -4.02
N ILE A 277 -17.07 13.28 -4.88
CA ILE A 277 -15.72 13.80 -5.05
C ILE A 277 -15.71 14.78 -6.22
N ASP A 278 -15.30 16.01 -5.97
CA ASP A 278 -15.09 17.01 -6.99
C ASP A 278 -13.60 17.33 -7.22
N LYS A 279 -13.36 18.21 -8.18
CA LYS A 279 -12.01 18.62 -8.56
C LYS A 279 -11.28 19.34 -7.43
N ALA A 280 -11.98 20.14 -6.66
CA ALA A 280 -11.41 20.90 -5.54
C ALA A 280 -10.95 19.98 -4.39
N ASP A 281 -11.63 18.86 -4.16
CA ASP A 281 -11.19 17.86 -3.19
C ASP A 281 -9.81 17.32 -3.53
N VAL A 282 -9.57 16.99 -4.82
CA VAL A 282 -8.27 16.50 -5.31
C VAL A 282 -7.20 17.56 -5.20
N GLU A 283 -7.51 18.80 -5.57
CA GLU A 283 -6.60 19.95 -5.47
C GLU A 283 -6.19 20.19 -4.02
N ASN A 284 -7.14 20.14 -3.08
CA ASN A 284 -6.90 20.30 -1.66
C ASN A 284 -6.05 19.16 -1.07
N LEU A 285 -6.30 17.91 -1.48
CA LEU A 285 -5.47 16.78 -1.04
C LEU A 285 -4.04 16.94 -1.54
N ILE A 286 -3.83 17.28 -2.81
CA ILE A 286 -2.49 17.51 -3.37
C ILE A 286 -1.79 18.66 -2.65
N ALA A 287 -2.49 19.77 -2.39
CA ALA A 287 -1.94 20.91 -1.64
C ALA A 287 -1.49 20.53 -0.22
N ARG A 288 -2.22 19.63 0.42
CA ARG A 288 -1.95 19.21 1.80
C ARG A 288 -0.85 18.14 1.91
N TRP A 289 -0.81 17.17 0.98
CA TRP A 289 0.07 16.02 1.12
C TRP A 289 1.34 16.10 0.30
N VAL A 290 1.30 16.75 -0.87
CA VAL A 290 2.46 16.85 -1.77
C VAL A 290 3.27 18.09 -1.42
N THR A 291 3.86 18.08 -0.23
CA THR A 291 4.72 19.14 0.30
C THR A 291 6.13 18.63 0.60
N PRO A 292 7.14 19.49 0.63
CA PRO A 292 8.52 19.07 0.93
C PRO A 292 8.64 18.33 2.27
N GLU A 293 7.88 18.77 3.30
CA GLU A 293 7.94 18.22 4.64
C GLU A 293 7.35 16.82 4.75
N ARG A 294 6.40 16.47 3.86
CA ARG A 294 5.73 15.18 3.80
C ARG A 294 6.36 14.24 2.77
N THR A 295 7.43 14.69 2.07
CA THR A 295 8.07 13.98 0.98
C THR A 295 9.27 13.17 1.46
N ALA A 296 9.36 11.92 1.00
CA ALA A 296 10.55 11.09 1.11
C ALA A 296 10.90 10.50 -0.25
N LEU A 297 12.18 10.36 -0.50
CA LEU A 297 12.75 9.67 -1.66
C LEU A 297 13.62 8.51 -1.18
N SER A 298 13.38 7.32 -1.70
CA SER A 298 14.25 6.17 -1.52
C SER A 298 14.89 5.83 -2.86
N VAL A 299 16.21 5.57 -2.87
CA VAL A 299 16.96 5.25 -4.08
C VAL A 299 17.90 4.08 -3.82
N VAL A 300 17.84 3.08 -4.68
CA VAL A 300 18.85 2.03 -4.80
C VAL A 300 19.71 2.36 -6.01
N ARG A 301 21.01 2.58 -5.79
CA ARG A 301 21.97 2.95 -6.83
C ARG A 301 22.87 1.78 -7.25
N PRO A 302 23.37 1.79 -8.49
CA PRO A 302 24.45 0.88 -8.88
C PRO A 302 25.67 1.04 -7.96
N GLY A 303 26.33 -0.07 -7.64
CA GLY A 303 27.68 -0.03 -7.06
C GLY A 303 28.66 0.67 -8.00
N GLU A 304 29.66 1.35 -7.45
CA GLU A 304 30.78 1.82 -8.29
C GLU A 304 31.43 0.58 -8.94
N GLU A 305 31.50 0.56 -10.28
CA GLU A 305 32.33 -0.43 -10.95
C GLU A 305 33.76 -0.21 -10.43
N GLU A 306 34.35 -1.18 -9.73
CA GLU A 306 35.76 -1.22 -9.51
C GLU A 306 36.43 -1.20 -10.90
N SER A 307 37.00 -0.06 -11.25
CA SER A 307 37.79 0.10 -12.48
C SER A 307 38.90 -0.94 -12.43
N LYS A 308 38.72 -2.04 -13.14
CA LYS A 308 39.76 -3.03 -13.39
C LYS A 308 40.73 -2.54 -14.47
#